data_02621a5821f827b9fa3d9fcb90bb5f9f
#
_entry.id   02621a5821f827b9fa3d9fcb90bb5f9f
#
_cell.length_a   1.000
_cell.length_b   1.000
_cell.length_c   1.000
_cell.angle_alpha   90.00
_cell.angle_beta   90.00
_cell.angle_gamma   90.00
#
_symmetry.space_group_name_H-M   'P 1'
#
loop_
_entity.id
_entity.type
_entity.pdbx_description
1 polymer ?
#
loop_
_entity_poly.entity_id
_entity_poly.type
_entity_poly.pdbx_seq_one_letter_code
_entity_poly.pdbx_strand_id
1 'polypeptide(L)'
;MNNSDFDNVQLFRRIIDQGFCQGDLSIADEICAAKLSEHEYLAKTDAPGPEILKDQIRDARSSIRDLVLTVEDIVESGDTVWARSRATGSDPRSGKPVSIYVIDICRFDNGKLVEHWGVPDRFALLHQIGALPPKPPLGH
;
A
#
# COMPACT_ATOMS: atom_id res chain seq x y z
N MET A 1 -27.94 3.31 -6.36
CA MET A 1 -26.90 2.33 -6.07
C MET A 1 -26.10 2.77 -4.87
N ASN A 2 -25.85 1.91 -3.93
CA ASN A 2 -25.07 2.23 -2.74
C ASN A 2 -23.82 1.33 -2.67
N ASN A 3 -22.98 1.52 -1.66
CA ASN A 3 -21.72 0.80 -1.55
C ASN A 3 -21.88 -0.71 -1.36
N SER A 4 -23.06 -1.17 -0.92
CA SER A 4 -23.29 -2.61 -0.74
C SER A 4 -23.39 -3.38 -2.07
N ASP A 5 -23.52 -2.68 -3.21
CA ASP A 5 -23.50 -3.31 -4.52
C ASP A 5 -22.10 -3.72 -4.98
N PHE A 6 -21.06 -3.28 -4.26
CA PHE A 6 -19.68 -3.56 -4.57
C PHE A 6 -19.02 -4.34 -3.43
N ASP A 7 -18.15 -5.27 -3.78
CA ASP A 7 -17.33 -5.99 -2.81
C ASP A 7 -16.03 -5.21 -2.60
N ASN A 8 -16.00 -4.34 -1.60
CA ASN A 8 -14.85 -3.47 -1.35
C ASN A 8 -13.61 -4.26 -0.92
N VAL A 9 -13.79 -5.38 -0.23
CA VAL A 9 -12.66 -6.25 0.12
C VAL A 9 -12.00 -6.79 -1.14
N GLN A 10 -12.79 -7.22 -2.13
CA GLN A 10 -12.24 -7.71 -3.39
C GLN A 10 -11.58 -6.60 -4.20
N LEU A 11 -12.14 -5.40 -4.18
CA LEU A 11 -11.51 -4.24 -4.82
C LEU A 11 -10.13 -3.96 -4.20
N PHE A 12 -10.05 -3.98 -2.88
CA PHE A 12 -8.78 -3.81 -2.19
C PHE A 12 -7.79 -4.93 -2.58
N ARG A 13 -8.22 -6.19 -2.56
CA ARG A 13 -7.34 -7.31 -2.94
C ARG A 13 -6.84 -7.18 -4.38
N ARG A 14 -7.66 -6.69 -5.29
CA ARG A 14 -7.24 -6.44 -6.67
C ARG A 14 -6.16 -5.37 -6.76
N ILE A 15 -6.28 -4.30 -5.98
CA ILE A 15 -5.23 -3.28 -5.90
C ILE A 15 -3.92 -3.91 -5.46
N ILE A 16 -3.96 -4.75 -4.43
CA ILE A 16 -2.76 -5.42 -3.93
C ILE A 16 -2.18 -6.38 -4.97
N ASP A 17 -3.00 -7.30 -5.49
CA ASP A 17 -2.51 -8.38 -6.35
C ASP A 17 -2.12 -7.89 -7.74
N GLN A 18 -2.99 -7.13 -8.40
CA GLN A 18 -2.74 -6.65 -9.76
C GLN A 18 -1.80 -5.45 -9.75
N GLY A 19 -2.01 -4.52 -8.83
CA GLY A 19 -1.20 -3.31 -8.75
C GLY A 19 0.17 -3.55 -8.15
N PHE A 20 0.23 -3.81 -6.86
CA PHE A 20 1.50 -3.86 -6.14
C PHE A 20 2.30 -5.13 -6.44
N CYS A 21 1.65 -6.29 -6.53
CA CYS A 21 2.36 -7.54 -6.78
C CYS A 21 2.73 -7.73 -8.26
N GLN A 22 1.83 -7.40 -9.18
CA GLN A 22 2.05 -7.62 -10.61
C GLN A 22 2.56 -6.39 -11.36
N GLY A 23 2.39 -5.18 -10.79
CA GLY A 23 2.80 -3.95 -11.44
C GLY A 23 1.86 -3.49 -12.55
N ASP A 24 0.61 -3.93 -12.52
CA ASP A 24 -0.40 -3.53 -13.51
C ASP A 24 -0.99 -2.18 -13.08
N LEU A 25 -0.49 -1.11 -13.71
CA LEU A 25 -0.92 0.25 -13.37
C LEU A 25 -2.35 0.55 -13.82
N SER A 26 -2.89 -0.22 -14.76
CA SER A 26 -4.25 0.00 -15.26
C SER A 26 -5.31 -0.20 -14.18
N ILE A 27 -4.99 -0.93 -13.11
CA ILE A 27 -5.92 -1.10 -11.99
C ILE A 27 -6.25 0.24 -11.34
N ALA A 28 -5.33 1.19 -11.35
CA ALA A 28 -5.57 2.52 -10.81
C ALA A 28 -6.64 3.27 -11.61
N ASP A 29 -6.60 3.16 -12.93
CA ASP A 29 -7.60 3.79 -13.79
C ASP A 29 -8.99 3.17 -13.59
N GLU A 30 -9.04 1.89 -13.29
CA GLU A 30 -10.30 1.17 -13.09
C GLU A 30 -10.92 1.46 -11.73
N ILE A 31 -10.12 1.43 -10.64
CA ILE A 31 -10.64 1.41 -9.28
C ILE A 31 -10.53 2.76 -8.58
N CYS A 32 -9.56 3.60 -8.92
CA CYS A 32 -9.36 4.86 -8.21
C CYS A 32 -10.27 5.95 -8.76
N ALA A 33 -10.93 6.70 -7.85
CA ALA A 33 -11.72 7.86 -8.24
C ALA A 33 -10.81 8.95 -8.81
N ALA A 34 -11.40 9.83 -9.63
CA ALA A 34 -10.66 10.95 -10.20
C ALA A 34 -10.04 11.83 -9.13
N LYS A 35 -10.72 11.97 -7.98
CA LYS A 35 -10.21 12.72 -6.83
C LYS A 35 -10.02 11.77 -5.67
N LEU A 36 -8.79 11.64 -5.19
CA LEU A 36 -8.41 10.78 -4.08
C LEU A 36 -7.87 11.61 -2.93
N SER A 37 -8.44 11.43 -1.74
CA SER A 37 -7.88 12.01 -0.52
C SER A 37 -6.80 11.07 0.00
N GLU A 38 -5.53 11.40 -0.26
CA GLU A 38 -4.39 10.56 0.10
C GLU A 38 -3.72 11.10 1.35
N HIS A 39 -3.52 10.25 2.35
CA HIS A 39 -2.95 10.63 3.65
C HIS A 39 -1.58 10.01 3.92
N GLU A 40 -1.03 9.22 3.01
CA GLU A 40 0.31 8.68 3.20
C GLU A 40 1.34 9.82 3.22
N TYR A 41 2.26 9.77 4.19
CA TYR A 41 3.16 10.89 4.51
C TYR A 41 3.97 11.40 3.32
N LEU A 42 4.47 10.49 2.46
CA LEU A 42 5.33 10.86 1.34
C LEU A 42 4.60 10.95 0.00
N ALA A 43 3.28 10.73 -0.02
CA ALA A 43 2.54 10.68 -1.27
C ALA A 43 2.29 12.09 -1.82
N LYS A 44 2.22 12.18 -3.15
CA LYS A 44 1.69 13.36 -3.81
C LYS A 44 0.19 13.45 -3.55
N THR A 45 -0.32 14.66 -3.37
CA THR A 45 -1.73 14.87 -3.06
C THR A 45 -2.42 15.82 -4.02
N ASP A 46 -1.68 16.40 -4.98
CA ASP A 46 -2.18 17.41 -5.91
C ASP A 46 -2.35 16.88 -7.34
N ALA A 47 -2.30 15.57 -7.52
CA ALA A 47 -2.47 14.91 -8.81
C ALA A 47 -3.85 14.25 -8.90
N PRO A 48 -4.30 13.86 -10.11
CA PRO A 48 -5.48 13.00 -10.24
C PRO A 48 -5.31 11.69 -9.45
N GLY A 49 -6.42 11.20 -8.88
CA GLY A 49 -6.39 10.00 -8.05
C GLY A 49 -5.66 8.81 -8.65
N PRO A 50 -5.99 8.41 -9.91
CA PRO A 50 -5.27 7.30 -10.53
C PRO A 50 -3.75 7.50 -10.60
N GLU A 51 -3.29 8.73 -10.85
CA GLU A 51 -1.86 9.02 -10.91
C GLU A 51 -1.19 8.90 -9.54
N ILE A 52 -1.90 9.28 -8.47
CA ILE A 52 -1.40 9.10 -7.10
C ILE A 52 -1.17 7.61 -6.82
N LEU A 53 -2.14 6.78 -7.14
CA LEU A 53 -2.03 5.34 -6.90
C LEU A 53 -0.94 4.71 -7.78
N LYS A 54 -0.84 5.11 -9.04
CA LYS A 54 0.21 4.62 -9.94
C LYS A 54 1.61 4.95 -9.39
N ASP A 55 1.79 6.17 -8.89
CA ASP A 55 3.07 6.56 -8.29
C ASP A 55 3.40 5.72 -7.06
N GLN A 56 2.42 5.43 -6.22
CA GLN A 56 2.63 4.57 -5.04
C GLN A 56 3.04 3.16 -5.45
N ILE A 57 2.40 2.61 -6.48
CA ILE A 57 2.76 1.28 -6.99
C ILE A 57 4.20 1.28 -7.51
N ARG A 58 4.57 2.28 -8.32
CA ARG A 58 5.93 2.40 -8.85
C ARG A 58 6.97 2.54 -7.74
N ASP A 59 6.68 3.38 -6.75
CA ASP A 59 7.61 3.63 -5.64
C ASP A 59 7.83 2.38 -4.81
N ALA A 60 6.76 1.66 -4.49
CA ALA A 60 6.88 0.44 -3.70
C ALA A 60 7.70 -0.62 -4.45
N ARG A 61 7.43 -0.80 -5.74
CA ARG A 61 8.12 -1.81 -6.55
C ARG A 61 9.56 -1.43 -6.86
N SER A 62 9.90 -0.16 -6.88
CA SER A 62 11.29 0.29 -7.05
C SER A 62 12.07 0.25 -5.73
N SER A 63 11.38 0.37 -4.60
CA SER A 63 12.03 0.33 -3.28
C SER A 63 12.31 -1.09 -2.79
N ILE A 64 11.49 -2.05 -3.21
CA ILE A 64 11.63 -3.45 -2.79
C ILE A 64 11.61 -4.32 -4.05
N ARG A 65 12.74 -4.96 -4.33
CA ARG A 65 12.86 -5.87 -5.48
C ARG A 65 12.03 -7.12 -5.24
N ASP A 66 11.33 -7.57 -6.29
CA ASP A 66 10.47 -8.75 -6.23
C ASP A 66 9.41 -8.64 -5.14
N LEU A 67 8.84 -7.43 -5.02
CA LEU A 67 7.83 -7.13 -4.00
C LEU A 67 6.66 -8.09 -4.07
N VAL A 68 6.36 -8.70 -2.92
CA VAL A 68 5.13 -9.45 -2.68
C VAL A 68 4.45 -8.85 -1.47
N LEU A 69 3.19 -8.47 -1.62
CA LEU A 69 2.32 -8.07 -0.51
C LEU A 69 1.36 -9.21 -0.22
N THR A 70 1.37 -9.68 1.02
CA THR A 70 0.47 -10.74 1.47
C THR A 70 -0.47 -10.14 2.52
N VAL A 71 -1.77 -10.13 2.23
CA VAL A 71 -2.79 -9.65 3.17
C VAL A 71 -2.92 -10.69 4.28
N GLU A 72 -2.57 -10.30 5.51
CA GLU A 72 -2.62 -11.20 6.67
C GLU A 72 -3.91 -11.04 7.47
N ASP A 73 -4.48 -9.84 7.48
CA ASP A 73 -5.73 -9.57 8.18
C ASP A 73 -6.46 -8.46 7.44
N ILE A 74 -7.79 -8.61 7.33
CA ILE A 74 -8.59 -7.65 6.60
C ILE A 74 -10.01 -7.64 7.18
N VAL A 75 -10.53 -6.44 7.42
CA VAL A 75 -11.90 -6.25 7.89
C VAL A 75 -12.55 -5.11 7.12
N GLU A 76 -13.85 -5.20 6.94
CA GLU A 76 -14.64 -4.13 6.33
C GLU A 76 -15.61 -3.60 7.37
N SER A 77 -15.69 -2.27 7.47
CA SER A 77 -16.66 -1.58 8.31
C SER A 77 -17.30 -0.48 7.49
N GLY A 78 -18.59 -0.64 7.17
CA GLY A 78 -19.29 0.28 6.28
C GLY A 78 -18.64 0.29 4.89
N ASP A 79 -18.19 1.45 4.46
CA ASP A 79 -17.54 1.65 3.17
C ASP A 79 -16.01 1.58 3.25
N THR A 80 -15.47 1.21 4.40
CA THR A 80 -14.03 1.29 4.68
C THR A 80 -13.44 -0.10 4.92
N VAL A 81 -12.31 -0.38 4.27
CA VAL A 81 -11.54 -1.61 4.41
C VAL A 81 -10.27 -1.31 5.19
N TRP A 82 -10.00 -2.10 6.22
CA TRP A 82 -8.80 -2.04 7.05
C TRP A 82 -8.00 -3.30 6.81
N ALA A 83 -6.74 -3.18 6.47
CA ALA A 83 -5.91 -4.34 6.14
C ALA A 83 -4.51 -4.20 6.73
N ARG A 84 -3.99 -5.32 7.20
CA ARG A 84 -2.59 -5.45 7.56
C ARG A 84 -1.96 -6.46 6.61
N SER A 85 -0.91 -6.03 5.94
CA SER A 85 -0.20 -6.85 4.96
C SER A 85 1.27 -6.96 5.35
N ARG A 86 1.92 -8.00 4.85
CA ARG A 86 3.36 -8.14 4.93
C ARG A 86 3.94 -7.90 3.55
N ALA A 87 4.90 -6.98 3.47
CA ALA A 87 5.65 -6.70 2.25
C ALA A 87 7.00 -7.41 2.36
N THR A 88 7.29 -8.26 1.40
CA THR A 88 8.56 -8.99 1.35
C THR A 88 9.24 -8.79 0.01
N GLY A 89 10.56 -8.99 0.01
CA GLY A 89 11.40 -8.84 -1.16
C GLY A 89 12.84 -8.60 -0.75
N SER A 90 13.56 -7.83 -1.53
CA SER A 90 14.95 -7.49 -1.22
C SER A 90 15.26 -6.04 -1.56
N ASP A 91 16.29 -5.51 -0.90
CA ASP A 91 16.80 -4.18 -1.21
C ASP A 91 17.53 -4.24 -2.56
N PRO A 92 17.15 -3.39 -3.53
CA PRO A 92 17.78 -3.42 -4.86
C PRO A 92 19.28 -3.12 -4.84
N ARG A 93 19.77 -2.40 -3.83
CA ARG A 93 21.18 -2.00 -3.77
C ARG A 93 22.05 -3.05 -3.11
N SER A 94 21.61 -3.57 -1.96
CA SER A 94 22.42 -4.47 -1.14
C SER A 94 22.04 -5.94 -1.31
N GLY A 95 20.84 -6.23 -1.83
CA GLY A 95 20.30 -7.58 -1.87
C GLY A 95 19.81 -8.08 -0.52
N LYS A 96 19.85 -7.26 0.52
CA LYS A 96 19.39 -7.68 1.84
C LYS A 96 17.90 -7.97 1.83
N PRO A 97 17.45 -9.02 2.54
CA PRO A 97 16.02 -9.34 2.59
C PRO A 97 15.23 -8.27 3.34
N VAL A 98 14.01 -8.04 2.88
CA VAL A 98 13.06 -7.09 3.47
C VAL A 98 11.81 -7.84 3.85
N SER A 99 11.30 -7.59 5.06
CA SER A 99 10.02 -8.09 5.52
C SER A 99 9.44 -7.08 6.51
N ILE A 100 8.41 -6.34 6.08
CA ILE A 100 7.81 -5.27 6.89
C ILE A 100 6.30 -5.39 6.87
N TYR A 101 5.67 -4.83 7.90
CA TYR A 101 4.21 -4.66 7.91
C TYR A 101 3.82 -3.37 7.18
N VAL A 102 2.64 -3.41 6.59
CA VAL A 102 1.98 -2.24 6.01
C VAL A 102 0.53 -2.26 6.49
N ILE A 103 0.06 -1.13 7.00
CA ILE A 103 -1.34 -0.94 7.36
C ILE A 103 -1.96 -0.03 6.31
N ASP A 104 -3.05 -0.47 5.73
CA ASP A 104 -3.84 0.33 4.78
C ASP A 104 -5.26 0.48 5.29
N ILE A 105 -5.80 1.68 5.10
CA ILE A 105 -7.21 1.99 5.34
C ILE A 105 -7.73 2.60 4.06
N CYS A 106 -8.73 1.98 3.45
CA CYS A 106 -9.26 2.40 2.15
C CYS A 106 -10.76 2.62 2.26
N ARG A 107 -11.21 3.83 1.94
CA ARG A 107 -12.64 4.12 1.84
C ARG A 107 -13.04 4.11 0.36
N PHE A 108 -14.13 3.42 0.08
CA PHE A 108 -14.66 3.26 -1.27
C PHE A 108 -16.03 3.93 -1.38
N ASP A 109 -16.34 4.43 -2.57
CA ASP A 109 -17.64 4.98 -2.91
C ASP A 109 -18.01 4.51 -4.32
N ASN A 110 -19.10 3.77 -4.44
CA ASN A 110 -19.58 3.23 -5.71
C ASN A 110 -18.49 2.52 -6.52
N GLY A 111 -17.72 1.65 -5.84
CA GLY A 111 -16.68 0.86 -6.49
C GLY A 111 -15.41 1.60 -6.79
N LYS A 112 -15.23 2.80 -6.24
CA LYS A 112 -14.03 3.62 -6.47
C LYS A 112 -13.36 3.95 -5.14
N LEU A 113 -12.04 3.86 -5.13
CA LEU A 113 -11.23 4.31 -4.00
C LEU A 113 -11.25 5.83 -3.95
N VAL A 114 -11.73 6.38 -2.83
CA VAL A 114 -11.89 7.84 -2.66
C VAL A 114 -11.02 8.40 -1.54
N GLU A 115 -10.54 7.54 -0.62
CA GLU A 115 -9.70 7.99 0.48
C GLU A 115 -8.81 6.85 0.96
N HIS A 116 -7.54 7.16 1.27
CA HIS A 116 -6.56 6.15 1.64
C HIS A 116 -5.60 6.68 2.69
N TRP A 117 -5.36 5.84 3.70
CA TRP A 117 -4.27 5.98 4.66
C TRP A 117 -3.35 4.78 4.48
N GLY A 118 -2.06 5.01 4.28
CA GLY A 118 -1.07 3.95 4.19
C GLY A 118 0.05 4.21 5.18
N VAL A 119 0.35 3.20 6.01
CA VAL A 119 1.41 3.31 7.00
C VAL A 119 2.33 2.09 6.87
N PRO A 120 3.30 2.15 5.94
CA PRO A 120 4.35 1.15 5.88
C PRO A 120 5.33 1.35 7.03
N ASP A 121 5.88 0.26 7.55
CA ASP A 121 6.89 0.34 8.61
C ASP A 121 8.24 0.71 7.99
N ARG A 122 8.42 2.01 7.71
CA ARG A 122 9.65 2.51 7.08
C ARG A 122 10.86 2.41 8.02
N PHE A 123 10.62 2.49 9.32
CA PHE A 123 11.70 2.34 10.29
C PHE A 123 12.31 0.94 10.20
N ALA A 124 11.45 -0.10 10.17
CA ALA A 124 11.92 -1.47 10.00
C ALA A 124 12.63 -1.66 8.65
N LEU A 125 12.09 -1.08 7.58
CA LEU A 125 12.70 -1.13 6.26
C LEU A 125 14.12 -0.56 6.28
N LEU A 126 14.28 0.66 6.80
CA LEU A 126 15.57 1.33 6.84
C LEU A 126 16.58 0.56 7.70
N HIS A 127 16.12 -0.05 8.77
CA HIS A 127 16.95 -0.91 9.61
C HIS A 127 17.42 -2.15 8.86
N GLN A 128 16.49 -2.82 8.19
CA GLN A 128 16.78 -4.08 7.48
C GLN A 128 17.76 -3.90 6.34
N ILE A 129 17.68 -2.77 5.63
CA ILE A 129 18.59 -2.49 4.52
C ILE A 129 19.91 -1.84 4.96
N GLY A 130 20.08 -1.58 6.26
CA GLY A 130 21.31 -1.01 6.78
C GLY A 130 21.44 0.50 6.63
N ALA A 131 20.33 1.20 6.35
CA ALA A 131 20.33 2.66 6.20
C ALA A 131 20.32 3.38 7.56
N LEU A 132 19.96 2.68 8.62
CA LEU A 132 20.01 3.20 10.00
C LEU A 132 20.98 2.38 10.82
N PRO A 133 21.64 3.00 11.84
CA PRO A 133 22.51 2.24 12.74
C PRO A 133 21.71 1.23 13.53
N PRO A 134 22.36 0.18 14.06
CA PRO A 134 21.67 -0.81 14.89
C PRO A 134 20.97 -0.13 16.06
N LYS A 135 19.75 -0.62 16.35
CA LYS A 135 19.00 -0.11 17.49
C LYS A 135 19.70 -0.48 18.78
N PRO A 136 19.92 0.48 19.71
CA PRO A 136 20.51 0.13 21.01
C PRO A 136 19.56 -0.78 21.80
N PRO A 137 20.10 -1.64 22.68
CA PRO A 137 19.27 -2.49 23.52
C PRO A 137 18.32 -1.67 24.38
N LEU A 138 17.12 -2.19 24.63
CA LEU A 138 16.14 -1.54 25.50
C LEU A 138 16.56 -1.71 26.97
N GLY A 139 16.16 -0.79 27.82
CA GLY A 139 16.32 -0.90 29.25
C GLY A 139 17.62 -0.35 29.82
N HIS A 140 18.31 0.49 29.08
CA HIS A 140 19.54 1.13 29.62
C HIS A 140 19.55 2.62 29.32
#